data_add13a70587ce4587ca26bc7e17ddba8
#
_entry.id   add13a70587ce4587ca26bc7e17ddba8
#
_cell.length_a   1.000
_cell.length_b   1.000
_cell.length_c   1.000
_cell.angle_alpha   90.00
_cell.angle_beta   90.00
_cell.angle_gamma   90.00
#
_symmetry.space_group_name_H-M   'P 1'
#
loop_
_entity.id
_entity.type
_entity.pdbx_description
1 polymer ?
#
loop_
_entity_poly.entity_id
_entity_poly.type
_entity_poly.pdbx_seq_one_letter_code
_entity_poly.pdbx_strand_id
1 'polypeptide(L)'
;MFHIGSLVVLCGLLAPTTALLEALPTPLGQTLPLAVTPALAPSPPDLAGSLTGALSNGLLSEGLLGILENLPLLDILKTRGNAPSGLLGSLLGKVTSLTPLLNNIIELKITNPQLLELGLVQSPDGHRLYVTIPLGMILNVKTSLVGSLLKLAVKLNITVELLAVTDEQKHVHLVVGNCTHSPGSLQIFLLDGLGSLPIQSFVDNLTGILNDVLPGLVQGKVCPLVNAVLSRLDVTLVHSIVNALIHGLQFVIKV
;
A
#
# COMPACT_ATOMS: atom_id res chain seq x y z
N MET A 1 -48.55 -13.63 -22.85
CA MET A 1 -48.89 -12.21 -22.78
C MET A 1 -47.57 -11.45 -22.76
N PHE A 2 -46.99 -11.09 -23.88
CA PHE A 2 -47.03 -9.82 -24.61
C PHE A 2 -46.70 -8.63 -23.69
N HIS A 3 -45.56 -7.91 -23.86
CA HIS A 3 -45.16 -6.91 -24.88
C HIS A 3 -43.65 -6.67 -24.79
N ILE A 4 -42.83 -6.73 -25.69
CA ILE A 4 -42.43 -6.05 -26.96
C ILE A 4 -42.65 -4.52 -26.92
N GLY A 5 -41.55 -3.82 -27.07
CA GLY A 5 -41.45 -2.43 -27.44
C GLY A 5 -40.23 -1.77 -26.81
N SER A 6 -39.37 -1.11 -27.44
CA SER A 6 -39.21 -0.63 -28.80
C SER A 6 -37.79 -0.07 -28.90
N LEU A 7 -37.16 -0.43 -29.96
CA LEU A 7 -35.85 0.00 -30.43
C LEU A 7 -35.97 1.43 -31.01
N VAL A 8 -35.15 2.36 -30.59
CA VAL A 8 -34.90 3.61 -31.35
C VAL A 8 -33.43 3.77 -31.62
N VAL A 9 -33.08 3.46 -32.85
CA VAL A 9 -31.80 3.79 -33.48
C VAL A 9 -31.92 5.21 -34.02
N LEU A 10 -31.01 6.10 -33.62
CA LEU A 10 -30.87 7.42 -34.25
C LEU A 10 -29.44 7.55 -34.76
N CYS A 11 -29.28 7.20 -36.03
CA CYS A 11 -28.15 7.56 -36.87
C CYS A 11 -28.25 9.04 -37.25
N GLY A 12 -27.29 9.85 -36.75
CA GLY A 12 -27.08 11.23 -37.22
C GLY A 12 -25.77 11.34 -37.98
N LEU A 13 -25.86 11.22 -39.29
CA LEU A 13 -24.83 11.61 -40.26
C LEU A 13 -24.67 13.13 -40.26
N LEU A 14 -23.49 13.65 -40.04
CA LEU A 14 -23.12 15.00 -40.40
C LEU A 14 -21.85 14.97 -41.25
N ALA A 15 -22.04 15.35 -42.51
CA ALA A 15 -21.04 15.45 -43.54
C ALA A 15 -20.12 16.68 -43.37
N PRO A 16 -18.88 16.63 -43.88
CA PRO A 16 -17.97 17.78 -43.86
C PRO A 16 -18.27 18.72 -45.01
N THR A 17 -18.51 19.99 -44.70
CA THR A 17 -18.53 21.07 -45.68
C THR A 17 -17.12 21.62 -45.88
N THR A 18 -16.54 21.31 -47.02
CA THR A 18 -15.38 21.99 -47.58
C THR A 18 -15.86 23.31 -48.19
N ALA A 19 -15.41 24.43 -47.65
CA ALA A 19 -15.54 25.73 -48.30
C ALA A 19 -14.19 26.14 -48.89
N LEU A 20 -14.11 26.10 -50.19
CA LEU A 20 -13.11 26.86 -50.98
C LEU A 20 -13.37 28.35 -50.79
N LEU A 21 -12.34 29.12 -50.45
CA LEU A 21 -12.37 30.56 -50.62
C LEU A 21 -11.13 31.02 -51.39
N GLU A 22 -11.47 31.68 -52.51
CA GLU A 22 -10.58 32.23 -53.50
C GLU A 22 -9.64 33.31 -52.97
N ALA A 23 -8.53 33.44 -53.66
CA ALA A 23 -7.51 34.40 -53.49
C ALA A 23 -7.97 35.82 -53.85
N LEU A 24 -7.62 36.83 -53.02
CA LEU A 24 -7.52 38.25 -53.44
C LEU A 24 -6.28 38.90 -52.81
N PRO A 25 -5.66 39.86 -53.49
CA PRO A 25 -4.27 40.25 -53.23
C PRO A 25 -4.13 41.25 -52.09
N THR A 26 -2.98 41.22 -51.48
CA THR A 26 -2.48 42.07 -50.38
C THR A 26 -2.46 43.58 -50.71
N PRO A 27 -2.58 44.43 -49.66
CA PRO A 27 -1.52 45.44 -49.51
C PRO A 27 -0.87 45.44 -48.11
N LEU A 28 0.41 45.76 -48.18
CA LEU A 28 1.42 45.97 -47.18
C LEU A 28 0.98 46.58 -45.83
N GLY A 29 1.56 46.03 -44.80
CA GLY A 29 2.10 46.83 -43.69
C GLY A 29 1.25 46.96 -42.47
N GLN A 30 1.37 46.01 -41.57
CA GLN A 30 1.45 46.29 -40.14
C GLN A 30 1.96 45.02 -39.40
N THR A 31 3.17 45.14 -38.88
CA THR A 31 3.75 44.19 -37.94
C THR A 31 2.91 44.18 -36.65
N LEU A 32 1.96 43.26 -36.54
CA LEU A 32 1.37 42.91 -35.26
C LEU A 32 2.38 41.96 -34.55
N PRO A 33 2.70 42.27 -33.28
CA PRO A 33 3.48 41.33 -32.50
C PRO A 33 2.65 40.07 -32.37
N LEU A 34 3.15 38.92 -32.89
CA LEU A 34 2.66 37.60 -32.58
C LEU A 34 2.60 37.50 -31.06
N ALA A 35 1.39 37.50 -30.52
CA ALA A 35 1.16 37.00 -29.18
C ALA A 35 1.60 35.53 -29.22
N VAL A 36 2.82 35.31 -28.73
CA VAL A 36 3.28 33.97 -28.38
C VAL A 36 2.30 33.49 -27.33
N THR A 37 1.33 32.68 -27.73
CA THR A 37 0.59 31.87 -26.77
C THR A 37 1.67 31.15 -25.98
N PRO A 38 1.74 31.33 -24.63
CA PRO A 38 2.67 30.56 -23.85
C PRO A 38 2.31 29.10 -24.10
N ALA A 39 3.21 28.37 -24.75
CA ALA A 39 3.13 26.93 -24.82
C ALA A 39 2.88 26.47 -23.38
N LEU A 40 1.73 25.82 -23.15
CA LEU A 40 1.42 25.19 -21.87
C LEU A 40 2.68 24.40 -21.50
N ALA A 41 3.40 24.87 -20.49
CA ALA A 41 4.51 24.12 -19.96
C ALA A 41 3.99 22.72 -19.64
N PRO A 42 4.65 21.65 -20.08
CA PRO A 42 4.23 20.31 -19.76
C PRO A 42 4.03 20.24 -18.25
N SER A 43 2.84 19.82 -17.82
CA SER A 43 2.56 19.62 -16.40
C SER A 43 3.68 18.78 -15.80
N PRO A 44 4.26 19.16 -14.66
CA PRO A 44 5.31 18.36 -14.05
C PRO A 44 4.78 16.93 -13.92
N PRO A 45 5.59 15.91 -14.27
CA PRO A 45 5.17 14.53 -14.19
C PRO A 45 4.70 14.25 -12.76
N ASP A 46 3.55 13.58 -12.62
CA ASP A 46 3.04 13.14 -11.32
C ASP A 46 3.95 12.02 -10.77
N LEU A 47 5.08 12.43 -10.21
CA LEU A 47 6.07 11.49 -9.66
C LEU A 47 5.51 10.73 -8.45
N ALA A 48 4.65 11.38 -7.67
CA ALA A 48 4.03 10.76 -6.51
C ALA A 48 3.08 9.62 -6.93
N GLY A 49 2.17 9.87 -7.87
CA GLY A 49 1.26 8.86 -8.40
C GLY A 49 2.00 7.76 -9.16
N SER A 50 3.05 8.11 -9.91
CA SER A 50 3.88 7.12 -10.61
C SER A 50 4.62 6.19 -9.64
N LEU A 51 5.19 6.72 -8.56
CA LEU A 51 5.89 5.92 -7.55
C LEU A 51 4.92 5.02 -6.78
N THR A 52 3.83 5.57 -6.26
CA THR A 52 2.85 4.78 -5.49
C THR A 52 2.19 3.71 -6.36
N GLY A 53 1.88 4.03 -7.62
CA GLY A 53 1.36 3.07 -8.60
C GLY A 53 2.35 1.95 -8.92
N ALA A 54 3.62 2.28 -9.16
CA ALA A 54 4.66 1.30 -9.42
C ALA A 54 4.92 0.40 -8.20
N LEU A 55 4.96 0.96 -7.00
CA LEU A 55 5.11 0.20 -5.75
C LEU A 55 3.90 -0.72 -5.51
N SER A 56 2.67 -0.21 -5.66
CA SER A 56 1.47 -1.01 -5.47
C SER A 56 1.43 -2.20 -6.43
N ASN A 57 1.63 -1.94 -7.73
CA ASN A 57 1.66 -2.99 -8.75
C ASN A 57 2.81 -3.98 -8.52
N GLY A 58 3.98 -3.48 -8.14
CA GLY A 58 5.14 -4.31 -7.82
C GLY A 58 4.88 -5.23 -6.64
N LEU A 59 4.35 -4.72 -5.52
CA LEU A 59 4.03 -5.51 -4.34
C LEU A 59 2.99 -6.60 -4.64
N LEU A 60 1.97 -6.28 -5.43
CA LEU A 60 0.96 -7.25 -5.84
C LEU A 60 1.54 -8.34 -6.74
N SER A 61 2.39 -7.96 -7.71
CA SER A 61 3.04 -8.91 -8.63
C SER A 61 4.07 -9.81 -7.95
N GLU A 62 4.75 -9.33 -6.90
CA GLU A 62 5.64 -10.13 -6.05
C GLU A 62 4.88 -11.06 -5.08
N GLY A 63 3.56 -11.09 -5.16
CA GLY A 63 2.73 -12.02 -4.40
C GLY A 63 2.54 -11.65 -2.93
N LEU A 64 2.60 -10.37 -2.58
CA LEU A 64 2.39 -9.86 -1.21
C LEU A 64 1.16 -10.50 -0.53
N LEU A 65 0.02 -10.53 -1.23
CA LEU A 65 -1.22 -11.05 -0.66
C LEU A 65 -1.12 -12.54 -0.34
N GLY A 66 -0.53 -13.33 -1.24
CA GLY A 66 -0.29 -14.76 -1.01
C GLY A 66 0.68 -15.03 0.14
N ILE A 67 1.71 -14.19 0.29
CA ILE A 67 2.65 -14.28 1.41
C ILE A 67 1.95 -13.99 2.74
N LEU A 68 1.09 -12.98 2.78
CA LEU A 68 0.30 -12.66 3.98
C LEU A 68 -0.70 -13.77 4.33
N GLU A 69 -1.38 -14.33 3.34
CA GLU A 69 -2.33 -15.42 3.54
C GLU A 69 -1.68 -16.69 4.10
N ASN A 70 -0.43 -16.94 3.70
CA ASN A 70 0.32 -18.14 4.11
C ASN A 70 1.25 -17.89 5.32
N LEU A 71 1.05 -16.80 6.09
CA LEU A 71 1.80 -16.58 7.32
C LEU A 71 1.48 -17.68 8.35
N PRO A 72 2.50 -18.42 8.86
CA PRO A 72 2.29 -19.49 9.84
C PRO A 72 2.08 -18.92 11.25
N LEU A 73 1.02 -18.14 11.44
CA LEU A 73 0.76 -17.41 12.69
C LEU A 73 0.64 -18.35 13.88
N LEU A 74 -0.10 -19.45 13.75
CA LEU A 74 -0.33 -20.38 14.85
C LEU A 74 0.97 -21.06 15.29
N ASP A 75 1.80 -21.50 14.33
CA ASP A 75 3.08 -22.13 14.62
C ASP A 75 4.03 -21.17 15.32
N ILE A 76 4.08 -19.91 14.84
CA ILE A 76 4.92 -18.88 15.45
C ILE A 76 4.46 -18.56 16.87
N LEU A 77 3.17 -18.47 17.11
CA LEU A 77 2.63 -18.23 18.45
C LEU A 77 2.90 -19.40 19.41
N LYS A 78 2.77 -20.65 18.94
CA LYS A 78 3.02 -21.83 19.75
C LYS A 78 4.51 -22.07 20.00
N THR A 79 5.36 -21.86 19.00
CA THR A 79 6.81 -22.14 19.11
C THR A 79 7.53 -21.11 19.98
N ARG A 80 7.06 -19.85 19.99
CA ARG A 80 7.65 -18.78 20.81
C ARG A 80 7.51 -18.96 22.33
N GLY A 81 6.58 -19.81 22.77
CA GLY A 81 6.48 -20.21 24.18
C GLY A 81 7.67 -21.02 24.69
N ASN A 82 8.52 -21.57 23.81
CA ASN A 82 9.61 -22.51 24.16
C ASN A 82 11.02 -22.04 23.77
N ALA A 83 11.22 -20.84 23.20
CA ALA A 83 12.55 -20.41 22.71
C ALA A 83 13.27 -19.51 23.72
N PRO A 84 14.48 -19.88 24.17
CA PRO A 84 15.34 -18.98 24.95
C PRO A 84 16.07 -18.01 24.01
N SER A 85 16.07 -16.74 24.43
CA SER A 85 16.97 -15.68 23.94
C SER A 85 16.93 -15.25 22.47
N GLY A 86 16.39 -14.07 22.28
CA GLY A 86 16.48 -13.21 21.11
C GLY A 86 15.74 -11.92 21.44
N LEU A 87 15.84 -10.88 20.66
CA LEU A 87 15.26 -9.53 20.82
C LEU A 87 13.79 -9.47 21.32
N LEU A 88 13.15 -10.61 21.54
CA LEU A 88 11.78 -10.81 22.02
C LEU A 88 11.72 -11.32 23.48
N GLY A 89 12.85 -11.46 24.16
CA GLY A 89 12.90 -11.97 25.55
C GLY A 89 12.14 -11.10 26.55
N SER A 90 11.96 -9.79 26.30
CA SER A 90 11.18 -8.91 27.16
C SER A 90 9.67 -9.09 27.02
N LEU A 91 9.20 -9.64 25.90
CA LEU A 91 7.78 -9.94 25.66
C LEU A 91 7.36 -11.30 26.26
N LEU A 92 8.32 -12.23 26.44
CA LEU A 92 8.09 -13.57 26.95
C LEU A 92 7.57 -13.64 28.39
N GLY A 93 7.87 -12.64 29.22
CA GLY A 93 7.34 -12.57 30.58
C GLY A 93 5.81 -12.50 30.67
N LYS A 94 5.16 -11.99 29.63
CA LYS A 94 3.69 -11.94 29.52
C LYS A 94 3.08 -13.18 28.86
N VAL A 95 3.84 -13.88 28.02
CA VAL A 95 3.33 -14.98 27.19
C VAL A 95 3.20 -16.29 28.00
N THR A 96 3.97 -16.49 29.07
CA THR A 96 3.87 -17.70 29.91
C THR A 96 2.51 -17.86 30.58
N SER A 97 1.82 -16.76 30.88
CA SER A 97 0.44 -16.80 31.42
C SER A 97 -0.63 -17.09 30.36
N LEU A 98 -0.28 -17.03 29.07
CA LEU A 98 -1.19 -17.16 27.94
C LEU A 98 -1.17 -18.53 27.27
N THR A 99 -0.27 -19.42 27.71
CA THR A 99 -0.14 -20.80 27.19
C THR A 99 -1.48 -21.56 27.16
N PRO A 100 -2.33 -21.47 28.23
CA PRO A 100 -3.62 -22.15 28.21
C PRO A 100 -4.55 -21.63 27.11
N LEU A 101 -4.47 -20.34 26.78
CA LEU A 101 -5.30 -19.72 25.75
C LEU A 101 -4.88 -20.18 24.35
N LEU A 102 -3.57 -20.20 24.09
CA LEU A 102 -3.03 -20.62 22.79
C LEU A 102 -3.30 -22.10 22.52
N ASN A 103 -3.32 -22.94 23.55
CA ASN A 103 -3.65 -24.36 23.44
C ASN A 103 -5.10 -24.60 23.00
N ASN A 104 -5.99 -23.66 23.25
CA ASN A 104 -7.39 -23.74 22.80
C ASN A 104 -7.57 -23.31 21.33
N ILE A 105 -6.58 -22.70 20.71
CA ILE A 105 -6.63 -22.33 19.30
C ILE A 105 -6.26 -23.54 18.45
N ILE A 106 -7.22 -24.02 17.66
CA ILE A 106 -7.06 -25.13 16.74
C ILE A 106 -6.47 -24.62 15.42
N GLU A 107 -6.97 -23.48 14.93
CA GLU A 107 -6.57 -22.89 13.66
C GLU A 107 -6.57 -21.36 13.78
N LEU A 108 -5.57 -20.74 13.20
CA LEU A 108 -5.44 -19.30 13.06
C LEU A 108 -4.91 -19.00 11.66
N LYS A 109 -5.78 -18.48 10.81
CA LYS A 109 -5.48 -18.26 9.39
C LYS A 109 -5.85 -16.86 8.94
N ILE A 110 -4.96 -16.25 8.15
CA ILE A 110 -5.27 -15.01 7.43
C ILE A 110 -6.07 -15.38 6.18
N THR A 111 -7.12 -14.61 5.93
CA THR A 111 -7.91 -14.68 4.70
C THR A 111 -8.22 -13.29 4.20
N ASN A 112 -8.49 -13.18 2.91
CA ASN A 112 -8.84 -11.92 2.24
C ASN A 112 -7.85 -10.79 2.57
N PRO A 113 -6.51 -10.99 2.42
CA PRO A 113 -5.56 -9.91 2.56
C PRO A 113 -5.75 -8.91 1.43
N GLN A 114 -5.62 -7.62 1.75
CA GLN A 114 -5.81 -6.52 0.82
C GLN A 114 -4.71 -5.49 1.00
N LEU A 115 -4.19 -5.00 -0.11
CA LEU A 115 -3.35 -3.81 -0.16
C LEU A 115 -4.28 -2.62 -0.44
N LEU A 116 -4.30 -1.65 0.46
CA LEU A 116 -5.08 -0.44 0.30
C LEU A 116 -4.25 0.63 -0.43
N GLU A 117 -4.83 1.81 -0.63
CA GLU A 117 -4.15 2.90 -1.32
C GLU A 117 -2.90 3.35 -0.55
N LEU A 118 -1.75 3.39 -1.22
CA LEU A 118 -0.49 3.80 -0.61
C LEU A 118 -0.49 5.30 -0.33
N GLY A 119 -0.08 5.66 0.88
CA GLY A 119 0.21 7.05 1.23
C GLY A 119 1.65 7.42 0.91
N LEU A 120 1.89 8.65 0.48
CA LEU A 120 3.22 9.20 0.29
C LEU A 120 3.34 10.54 1.01
N VAL A 121 4.37 10.69 1.83
CA VAL A 121 4.68 11.93 2.54
C VAL A 121 6.15 12.24 2.34
N GLN A 122 6.45 13.49 2.00
CA GLN A 122 7.82 13.97 1.92
C GLN A 122 8.23 14.61 3.24
N SER A 123 9.49 14.43 3.64
CA SER A 123 10.04 15.11 4.81
C SER A 123 10.05 16.65 4.61
N PRO A 124 10.00 17.43 5.70
CA PRO A 124 10.00 18.88 5.59
C PRO A 124 11.27 19.46 4.93
N ASP A 125 12.38 18.75 5.02
CA ASP A 125 13.64 19.11 4.36
C ASP A 125 13.70 18.73 2.88
N GLY A 126 12.68 18.01 2.37
CA GLY A 126 12.58 17.59 0.98
C GLY A 126 13.45 16.41 0.58
N HIS A 127 14.32 15.89 1.46
CA HIS A 127 15.34 14.90 1.11
C HIS A 127 14.94 13.44 1.33
N ARG A 128 13.77 13.19 1.92
CA ARG A 128 13.27 11.85 2.24
C ARG A 128 11.82 11.70 1.84
N LEU A 129 11.46 10.48 1.46
CA LEU A 129 10.08 10.09 1.25
C LEU A 129 9.67 9.02 2.23
N TYR A 130 8.47 9.12 2.74
CA TYR A 130 7.84 8.10 3.57
C TYR A 130 6.65 7.52 2.83
N VAL A 131 6.72 6.24 2.52
CA VAL A 131 5.62 5.50 1.91
C VAL A 131 4.89 4.74 3.00
N THR A 132 3.59 4.99 3.15
CA THR A 132 2.72 4.20 4.01
C THR A 132 2.03 3.14 3.19
N ILE A 133 2.17 1.89 3.60
CA ILE A 133 1.58 0.70 2.98
C ILE A 133 0.49 0.19 3.91
N PRO A 134 -0.78 0.57 3.69
CA PRO A 134 -1.88 0.11 4.54
C PRO A 134 -2.36 -1.26 4.06
N LEU A 135 -2.47 -2.17 5.01
CA LEU A 135 -2.90 -3.54 4.81
C LEU A 135 -4.18 -3.83 5.56
N GLY A 136 -5.12 -4.50 4.90
CA GLY A 136 -6.31 -5.06 5.51
C GLY A 136 -6.32 -6.58 5.40
N MET A 137 -6.81 -7.29 6.42
CA MET A 137 -6.94 -8.75 6.38
C MET A 137 -8.00 -9.23 7.36
N ILE A 138 -8.46 -10.46 7.17
CA ILE A 138 -9.35 -11.14 8.09
C ILE A 138 -8.59 -12.30 8.73
N LEU A 139 -8.59 -12.33 10.07
CA LEU A 139 -8.11 -13.47 10.83
C LEU A 139 -9.28 -14.38 11.19
N ASN A 140 -9.22 -15.62 10.74
CA ASN A 140 -10.12 -16.68 11.12
C ASN A 140 -9.49 -17.46 12.27
N VAL A 141 -10.18 -17.50 13.40
CA VAL A 141 -9.73 -18.16 14.63
C VAL A 141 -10.71 -19.26 14.98
N LYS A 142 -10.28 -20.51 14.91
CA LYS A 142 -11.04 -21.67 15.34
C LYS A 142 -10.54 -22.14 16.70
N THR A 143 -11.44 -22.23 17.67
CA THR A 143 -11.11 -22.64 19.02
C THR A 143 -11.86 -23.89 19.44
N SER A 144 -11.28 -24.68 20.37
CA SER A 144 -11.94 -25.82 21.01
C SER A 144 -13.01 -25.38 21.99
N LEU A 145 -12.95 -24.15 22.52
CA LEU A 145 -13.84 -23.66 23.58
C LEU A 145 -15.24 -23.29 23.08
N VAL A 146 -15.32 -22.79 21.84
CA VAL A 146 -16.54 -22.15 21.34
C VAL A 146 -17.20 -22.97 20.23
N GLY A 147 -16.46 -23.89 19.60
CA GLY A 147 -16.96 -24.65 18.45
C GLY A 147 -17.31 -23.80 17.22
N SER A 148 -17.24 -22.48 17.34
CA SER A 148 -17.52 -21.51 16.29
C SER A 148 -16.24 -20.86 15.76
N LEU A 149 -16.32 -20.34 14.55
CA LEU A 149 -15.25 -19.59 13.90
C LEU A 149 -15.39 -18.13 14.29
N LEU A 150 -14.36 -17.58 14.96
CA LEU A 150 -14.24 -16.15 15.20
C LEU A 150 -13.59 -15.49 13.99
N LYS A 151 -14.12 -14.35 13.56
CA LYS A 151 -13.54 -13.53 12.49
C LYS A 151 -13.15 -12.18 13.04
N LEU A 152 -11.86 -11.85 12.89
CA LEU A 152 -11.31 -10.56 13.29
C LEU A 152 -10.84 -9.81 12.05
N ALA A 153 -11.38 -8.60 11.85
CA ALA A 153 -10.81 -7.68 10.85
C ALA A 153 -9.58 -7.02 11.43
N VAL A 154 -8.52 -7.00 10.67
CA VAL A 154 -7.23 -6.41 11.04
C VAL A 154 -6.83 -5.37 10.02
N LYS A 155 -6.42 -4.20 10.49
CA LYS A 155 -5.77 -3.16 9.69
C LYS A 155 -4.42 -2.85 10.30
N LEU A 156 -3.40 -2.69 9.45
CA LEU A 156 -2.03 -2.41 9.85
C LEU A 156 -1.33 -1.58 8.78
N ASN A 157 -0.58 -0.57 9.19
CA ASN A 157 0.23 0.24 8.29
C ASN A 157 1.72 -0.06 8.49
N ILE A 158 2.43 -0.27 7.38
CA ILE A 158 3.88 -0.33 7.34
C ILE A 158 4.36 0.99 6.72
N THR A 159 5.29 1.67 7.39
CA THR A 159 5.93 2.89 6.88
C THR A 159 7.35 2.58 6.44
N VAL A 160 7.65 2.95 5.21
CA VAL A 160 8.96 2.75 4.58
C VAL A 160 9.57 4.11 4.26
N GLU A 161 10.77 4.35 4.75
CA GLU A 161 11.58 5.51 4.37
C GLU A 161 12.35 5.19 3.10
N LEU A 162 12.26 6.08 2.11
CA LEU A 162 13.01 6.01 0.87
C LEU A 162 14.06 7.11 0.84
N LEU A 163 15.29 6.72 0.55
CA LEU A 163 16.46 7.59 0.51
C LEU A 163 17.11 7.54 -0.87
N ALA A 164 17.60 8.69 -1.32
CA ALA A 164 18.47 8.78 -2.46
C ALA A 164 19.93 8.58 -2.01
N VAL A 165 20.62 7.61 -2.56
CA VAL A 165 22.05 7.38 -2.32
C VAL A 165 22.82 7.38 -3.63
N THR A 166 24.08 7.84 -3.56
CA THR A 166 24.99 7.83 -4.69
C THR A 166 26.09 6.82 -4.40
N ASP A 167 26.32 5.89 -5.32
CA ASP A 167 27.39 4.90 -5.21
C ASP A 167 28.77 5.50 -5.53
N GLU A 168 29.83 4.69 -5.38
CA GLU A 168 31.20 5.09 -5.67
C GLU A 168 31.42 5.44 -7.15
N GLN A 169 30.60 4.90 -8.05
CA GLN A 169 30.60 5.16 -9.48
C GLN A 169 29.75 6.38 -9.87
N LYS A 170 29.21 7.11 -8.88
CA LYS A 170 28.29 8.24 -9.05
C LYS A 170 26.92 7.87 -9.65
N HIS A 171 26.54 6.62 -9.64
CA HIS A 171 25.17 6.24 -9.95
C HIS A 171 24.28 6.52 -8.74
N VAL A 172 23.09 7.01 -9.02
CA VAL A 172 22.10 7.32 -8.00
C VAL A 172 21.06 6.20 -7.90
N HIS A 173 20.78 5.79 -6.68
CA HIS A 173 19.86 4.72 -6.38
C HIS A 173 18.83 5.18 -5.34
N LEU A 174 17.62 4.64 -5.45
CA LEU A 174 16.60 4.77 -4.44
C LEU A 174 16.66 3.52 -3.55
N VAL A 175 16.87 3.71 -2.26
CA VAL A 175 17.02 2.62 -1.30
C VAL A 175 16.02 2.72 -0.16
N VAL A 176 15.71 1.57 0.43
CA VAL A 176 14.95 1.51 1.68
C VAL A 176 15.87 1.92 2.84
N GLY A 177 15.51 2.97 3.52
CA GLY A 177 16.10 3.34 4.80
C GLY A 177 15.44 2.58 5.95
N ASN A 178 14.67 3.30 6.78
CA ASN A 178 13.92 2.66 7.84
C ASN A 178 12.61 2.05 7.30
N CYS A 179 12.31 0.83 7.72
CA CYS A 179 11.05 0.17 7.40
C CYS A 179 10.45 -0.41 8.67
N THR A 180 9.35 0.17 9.13
CA THR A 180 8.71 -0.17 10.40
C THR A 180 7.20 -0.19 10.28
N HIS A 181 6.54 -0.88 11.21
CA HIS A 181 5.10 -0.67 11.38
C HIS A 181 4.84 0.69 12.02
N SER A 182 3.80 1.38 11.56
CA SER A 182 3.40 2.67 12.14
C SER A 182 2.85 2.46 13.54
N PRO A 183 3.37 3.16 14.56
CA PRO A 183 2.87 3.03 15.92
C PRO A 183 1.37 3.30 16.01
N GLY A 184 0.64 2.42 16.70
CA GLY A 184 -0.82 2.55 16.88
C GLY A 184 -1.65 2.32 15.62
N SER A 185 -1.05 1.91 14.50
CA SER A 185 -1.79 1.63 13.26
C SER A 185 -2.51 0.29 13.26
N LEU A 186 -2.10 -0.63 14.14
CA LEU A 186 -2.78 -1.92 14.25
C LEU A 186 -4.14 -1.73 14.90
N GLN A 187 -5.17 -2.10 14.15
CA GLN A 187 -6.57 -2.08 14.59
C GLN A 187 -7.15 -3.48 14.38
N ILE A 188 -7.76 -4.03 15.41
CA ILE A 188 -8.40 -5.35 15.38
C ILE A 188 -9.85 -5.18 15.82
N PHE A 189 -10.76 -5.64 14.97
CA PHE A 189 -12.20 -5.58 15.19
C PHE A 189 -12.81 -6.98 15.10
N LEU A 190 -13.66 -7.33 16.05
CA LEU A 190 -14.45 -8.56 15.95
C LEU A 190 -15.56 -8.35 14.92
N LEU A 191 -15.57 -9.18 13.87
CA LEU A 191 -16.61 -9.17 12.84
C LEU A 191 -17.76 -10.14 13.15
N ASP A 192 -17.42 -11.34 13.67
CA ASP A 192 -18.39 -12.41 13.89
C ASP A 192 -17.90 -13.36 14.99
N GLY A 193 -18.83 -14.02 15.70
CA GLY A 193 -18.53 -15.04 16.70
C GLY A 193 -19.00 -14.73 18.12
N LEU A 194 -19.80 -13.68 18.36
CA LEU A 194 -20.36 -13.37 19.67
C LEU A 194 -21.59 -14.24 19.99
N GLY A 195 -21.37 -15.44 20.50
CA GLY A 195 -22.45 -16.32 20.96
C GLY A 195 -22.69 -16.35 22.47
N SER A 196 -21.72 -15.97 23.32
CA SER A 196 -21.86 -15.98 24.79
C SER A 196 -20.76 -15.22 25.51
N LEU A 197 -21.07 -14.70 26.67
CA LEU A 197 -20.25 -13.81 27.51
C LEU A 197 -18.81 -14.23 27.87
N PRO A 198 -18.40 -15.51 27.94
CA PRO A 198 -17.01 -15.84 28.28
C PRO A 198 -16.00 -15.59 27.15
N ILE A 199 -16.48 -15.22 25.94
CA ILE A 199 -15.63 -15.04 24.75
C ILE A 199 -14.89 -13.71 24.78
N GLN A 200 -15.43 -12.67 25.44
CA GLN A 200 -14.81 -11.36 25.45
C GLN A 200 -13.38 -11.39 26.00
N SER A 201 -13.18 -12.02 27.14
CA SER A 201 -11.83 -12.13 27.73
C SER A 201 -10.85 -12.91 26.85
N PHE A 202 -11.36 -13.91 26.09
CA PHE A 202 -10.56 -14.62 25.09
C PHE A 202 -10.16 -13.70 23.95
N VAL A 203 -11.10 -12.93 23.40
CA VAL A 203 -10.84 -11.97 22.30
C VAL A 203 -9.86 -10.89 22.74
N ASP A 204 -10.03 -10.34 23.94
CA ASP A 204 -9.15 -9.29 24.49
C ASP A 204 -7.71 -9.79 24.65
N ASN A 205 -7.55 -10.98 25.21
CA ASN A 205 -6.24 -11.60 25.36
C ASN A 205 -5.58 -11.95 24.02
N LEU A 206 -6.37 -12.51 23.07
CA LEU A 206 -5.89 -12.81 21.72
C LEU A 206 -5.47 -11.52 21.00
N THR A 207 -6.26 -10.47 21.08
CA THR A 207 -5.95 -9.15 20.52
C THR A 207 -4.66 -8.60 21.12
N GLY A 208 -4.45 -8.73 22.42
CA GLY A 208 -3.20 -8.34 23.07
C GLY A 208 -1.98 -9.05 22.49
N ILE A 209 -2.06 -10.38 22.33
CA ILE A 209 -0.97 -11.17 21.72
C ILE A 209 -0.73 -10.75 20.26
N LEU A 210 -1.78 -10.57 19.48
CA LEU A 210 -1.69 -10.18 18.08
C LEU A 210 -1.08 -8.78 17.95
N ASN A 211 -1.40 -7.84 18.84
CA ASN A 211 -0.80 -6.51 18.88
C ASN A 211 0.72 -6.55 19.05
N ASP A 212 1.22 -7.51 19.83
CA ASP A 212 2.65 -7.64 20.09
C ASP A 212 3.41 -8.38 18.97
N VAL A 213 2.74 -9.28 18.25
CA VAL A 213 3.40 -10.22 17.32
C VAL A 213 3.17 -9.90 15.86
N LEU A 214 1.93 -9.58 15.48
CA LEU A 214 1.53 -9.43 14.08
C LEU A 214 2.28 -8.31 13.34
N PRO A 215 2.48 -7.11 13.92
CA PRO A 215 3.20 -6.05 13.23
C PRO A 215 4.61 -6.44 12.81
N GLY A 216 5.37 -7.06 13.70
CA GLY A 216 6.73 -7.51 13.41
C GLY A 216 6.78 -8.61 12.34
N LEU A 217 5.81 -9.52 12.32
CA LEU A 217 5.73 -10.57 11.30
C LEU A 217 5.41 -10.01 9.93
N VAL A 218 4.43 -9.13 9.84
CA VAL A 218 4.04 -8.48 8.58
C VAL A 218 5.17 -7.59 8.08
N GLN A 219 5.77 -6.77 8.93
CA GLN A 219 6.94 -5.95 8.61
C GLN A 219 8.07 -6.79 8.02
N GLY A 220 8.41 -7.91 8.67
CA GLY A 220 9.47 -8.82 8.21
C GLY A 220 9.22 -9.46 6.84
N LYS A 221 7.98 -9.42 6.33
CA LYS A 221 7.63 -9.86 4.97
C LYS A 221 7.53 -8.71 3.99
N VAL A 222 6.95 -7.60 4.40
CA VAL A 222 6.72 -6.43 3.52
C VAL A 222 8.02 -5.71 3.19
N CYS A 223 8.89 -5.46 4.17
CA CYS A 223 10.11 -4.68 3.95
C CYS A 223 11.05 -5.28 2.88
N PRO A 224 11.35 -6.60 2.86
CA PRO A 224 12.13 -7.20 1.79
C PRO A 224 11.46 -7.10 0.42
N LEU A 225 10.13 -7.21 0.35
CA LEU A 225 9.39 -7.07 -0.91
C LEU A 225 9.49 -5.64 -1.45
N VAL A 226 9.36 -4.62 -0.61
CA VAL A 226 9.54 -3.23 -1.04
C VAL A 226 10.92 -3.03 -1.64
N ASN A 227 11.96 -3.55 -0.99
CA ASN A 227 13.32 -3.45 -1.51
C ASN A 227 13.47 -4.16 -2.87
N ALA A 228 12.87 -5.34 -3.03
CA ALA A 228 12.86 -6.06 -4.30
C ALA A 228 12.12 -5.30 -5.41
N VAL A 229 11.01 -4.65 -5.08
CA VAL A 229 10.25 -3.82 -6.04
C VAL A 229 11.06 -2.58 -6.43
N LEU A 230 11.68 -1.88 -5.47
CA LEU A 230 12.50 -0.70 -5.75
C LEU A 230 13.66 -1.01 -6.69
N SER A 231 14.30 -2.18 -6.54
CA SER A 231 15.42 -2.59 -7.41
C SER A 231 15.00 -2.87 -8.86
N ARG A 232 13.70 -2.97 -9.13
CA ARG A 232 13.12 -3.23 -10.47
C ARG A 232 12.34 -2.05 -11.03
N LEU A 233 12.33 -0.91 -10.34
CA LEU A 233 11.67 0.29 -10.84
C LEU A 233 12.32 0.78 -12.13
N ASP A 234 11.52 1.44 -12.95
CA ASP A 234 12.01 2.10 -14.16
C ASP A 234 13.12 3.11 -13.83
N VAL A 235 14.21 3.04 -14.57
CA VAL A 235 15.40 3.88 -14.33
C VAL A 235 15.08 5.36 -14.46
N THR A 236 14.18 5.72 -15.38
CA THR A 236 13.79 7.12 -15.62
C THR A 236 13.00 7.66 -14.43
N LEU A 237 12.09 6.84 -13.89
CA LEU A 237 11.32 7.18 -12.70
C LEU A 237 12.24 7.33 -11.49
N VAL A 238 13.14 6.37 -11.26
CA VAL A 238 14.13 6.41 -10.17
C VAL A 238 14.98 7.67 -10.26
N HIS A 239 15.53 7.97 -11.46
CA HIS A 239 16.36 9.14 -11.67
C HIS A 239 15.60 10.45 -11.37
N SER A 240 14.35 10.56 -11.80
CA SER A 240 13.52 11.73 -11.55
C SER A 240 13.22 11.93 -10.06
N ILE A 241 12.91 10.85 -9.35
CA ILE A 241 12.67 10.87 -7.90
C ILE A 241 13.94 11.24 -7.15
N VAL A 242 15.05 10.59 -7.46
CA VAL A 242 16.34 10.85 -6.81
C VAL A 242 16.79 12.29 -7.03
N ASN A 243 16.64 12.81 -8.25
CA ASN A 243 16.98 14.20 -8.57
C ASN A 243 16.13 15.17 -7.72
N ALA A 244 14.83 14.90 -7.58
CA ALA A 244 13.96 15.71 -6.74
C ALA A 244 14.39 15.66 -5.26
N LEU A 245 14.74 14.49 -4.73
CA LEU A 245 15.19 14.33 -3.33
C LEU A 245 16.55 14.98 -3.06
N ILE A 246 17.51 14.86 -3.98
CA ILE A 246 18.84 15.48 -3.81
C ILE A 246 18.73 17.02 -3.77
N HIS A 247 17.84 17.59 -4.57
CA HIS A 247 17.64 19.04 -4.65
C HIS A 247 16.59 19.57 -3.69
N GLY A 248 15.98 18.71 -2.87
CA GLY A 248 14.91 19.10 -1.94
C GLY A 248 13.66 19.65 -2.63
N LEU A 249 13.40 19.22 -3.89
CA LEU A 249 12.23 19.66 -4.63
C LEU A 249 10.97 19.02 -4.05
N GLN A 250 9.91 19.82 -3.91
CA GLN A 250 8.65 19.32 -3.36
C GLN A 250 7.92 18.43 -4.38
N PHE A 251 7.51 17.24 -3.94
CA PHE A 251 6.58 16.41 -4.69
C PHE A 251 5.18 17.03 -4.61
N VAL A 252 4.50 17.14 -5.74
CA VAL A 252 3.09 17.51 -5.76
C VAL A 252 2.29 16.30 -5.30
N ILE A 253 1.92 16.27 -4.04
CA ILE A 253 1.04 15.23 -3.49
C ILE A 253 -0.39 15.72 -3.71
N LYS A 254 -1.15 15.00 -4.53
CA LYS A 254 -2.60 15.20 -4.60
C LYS A 254 -3.20 14.56 -3.34
N VAL A 255 -3.71 15.39 -2.45
CA VAL A 255 -4.52 15.00 -1.30
C VAL A 255 -5.92 14.67 -1.78
#